data_eb3b7ab6c510873cd0c994c3ae28add6
#
_entry.id   eb3b7ab6c510873cd0c994c3ae28add6
#
_cell.length_a   1.000
_cell.length_b   1.000
_cell.length_c   1.000
_cell.angle_alpha   90.00
_cell.angle_beta   90.00
_cell.angle_gamma   90.00
#
_symmetry.space_group_name_H-M   'P 1'
#
loop_
_entity.id
_entity.type
_entity.pdbx_description
1 polymer ?
#
loop_
_entity_poly.entity_id
_entity_poly.type
_entity_poly.pdbx_seq_one_letter_code
_entity_poly.pdbx_strand_id
1 'polypeptide(L)'
;MGHGSIASFTMPEAGVDSLLVYGFTAMIAHFLMSLGQTLFHQYLGHTRFGGKFFKNHIQFHHTHYSGDHVVSAHYLDNGDNNTLFFLMPIAVIVSFSYLFLRLDLLAVQLAAMSLSFCGHYYIDSQYHVAGSWLGRFSWFRRKQQLHFIHHRHGNCNFAVIDFFWDRLLGSYRRVESGGCTVTSAALPRPRPTEM
;
A
#
# COMPACT_ATOMS: atom_id res chain seq x y z
N MET A 1 16.18 54.14 16.57
CA MET A 1 15.20 53.09 16.77
C MET A 1 14.59 52.75 15.39
N GLY A 2 15.10 51.75 14.74
CA GLY A 2 14.65 51.33 13.41
C GLY A 2 13.53 50.33 13.56
N HIS A 3 12.32 50.68 13.13
CA HIS A 3 11.22 49.75 12.99
C HIS A 3 11.49 48.86 11.76
N GLY A 4 11.94 47.64 11.98
CA GLY A 4 11.98 46.62 10.94
C GLY A 4 10.56 46.28 10.50
N SER A 5 10.20 46.63 9.28
CA SER A 5 8.94 46.23 8.63
C SER A 5 8.99 44.70 8.40
N ILE A 6 8.14 43.98 9.12
CA ILE A 6 7.91 42.57 8.87
C ILE A 6 7.10 42.51 7.55
N ALA A 7 7.76 42.10 6.45
CA ALA A 7 7.10 41.87 5.20
C ALA A 7 6.03 40.75 5.43
N SER A 8 4.77 41.10 5.35
CA SER A 8 3.67 40.13 5.38
C SER A 8 3.75 39.27 4.11
N PHE A 9 4.11 38.01 4.27
CA PHE A 9 4.09 37.03 3.21
C PHE A 9 2.62 36.69 2.92
N THR A 10 2.03 37.41 1.98
CA THR A 10 0.69 37.07 1.45
C THR A 10 0.86 35.90 0.51
N MET A 11 0.32 34.74 0.89
CA MET A 11 0.17 33.60 -0.02
C MET A 11 -0.72 34.04 -1.19
N PRO A 12 -0.32 33.83 -2.45
CA PRO A 12 -1.19 34.12 -3.58
C PRO A 12 -2.45 33.28 -3.46
N GLU A 13 -3.63 33.89 -3.65
CA GLU A 13 -4.88 33.17 -3.74
C GLU A 13 -4.74 32.11 -4.84
N ALA A 14 -4.81 30.83 -4.47
CA ALA A 14 -4.76 29.74 -5.42
C ALA A 14 -6.07 29.79 -6.22
N GLY A 15 -6.01 30.29 -7.45
CA GLY A 15 -7.14 30.23 -8.37
C GLY A 15 -7.58 28.80 -8.66
N VAL A 16 -8.80 28.61 -9.21
CA VAL A 16 -9.36 27.28 -9.54
C VAL A 16 -8.38 26.45 -10.38
N ASP A 17 -7.65 27.09 -11.30
CA ASP A 17 -6.64 26.43 -12.14
C ASP A 17 -5.50 25.80 -11.32
N SER A 18 -5.07 26.47 -10.23
CA SER A 18 -4.03 25.94 -9.35
C SER A 18 -4.52 24.68 -8.59
N LEU A 19 -5.77 24.66 -8.15
CA LEU A 19 -6.37 23.51 -7.48
C LEU A 19 -6.48 22.31 -8.41
N LEU A 20 -6.85 22.52 -9.68
CA LEU A 20 -6.90 21.46 -10.68
C LEU A 20 -5.50 20.86 -10.93
N VAL A 21 -4.48 21.71 -11.08
CA VAL A 21 -3.10 21.27 -11.27
C VAL A 21 -2.59 20.50 -10.07
N TYR A 22 -2.87 20.95 -8.83
CA TYR A 22 -2.51 20.21 -7.62
C TYR A 22 -3.22 18.86 -7.52
N GLY A 23 -4.53 18.83 -7.81
CA GLY A 23 -5.30 17.59 -7.83
C GLY A 23 -4.76 16.59 -8.85
N PHE A 24 -4.43 17.04 -10.05
CA PHE A 24 -3.85 16.21 -11.11
C PHE A 24 -2.45 15.70 -10.73
N THR A 25 -1.62 16.56 -10.14
CA THR A 25 -0.29 16.18 -9.63
C THR A 25 -0.40 15.11 -8.54
N ALA A 26 -1.32 15.29 -7.58
CA ALA A 26 -1.55 14.31 -6.53
C ALA A 26 -2.05 12.96 -7.07
N MET A 27 -2.94 12.99 -8.05
CA MET A 27 -3.45 11.78 -8.71
C MET A 27 -2.34 11.02 -9.44
N ILE A 28 -1.52 11.71 -10.24
CA ILE A 28 -0.39 11.08 -10.94
C ILE A 28 0.60 10.51 -9.91
N ALA A 29 0.92 11.26 -8.86
CA ALA A 29 1.83 10.83 -7.80
C ALA A 29 1.33 9.56 -7.10
N HIS A 30 0.03 9.49 -6.80
CA HIS A 30 -0.61 8.28 -6.26
C HIS A 30 -0.46 7.09 -7.21
N PHE A 31 -0.78 7.25 -8.49
CA PHE A 31 -0.70 6.15 -9.45
C PHE A 31 0.73 5.68 -9.70
N LEU A 32 1.70 6.59 -9.76
CA LEU A 32 3.12 6.22 -9.87
C LEU A 32 3.59 5.44 -8.63
N MET A 33 3.18 5.88 -7.44
CA MET A 33 3.50 5.16 -6.20
C MET A 33 2.85 3.79 -6.15
N SER A 34 1.58 3.68 -6.49
CA SER A 34 0.82 2.44 -6.53
C SER A 34 1.39 1.44 -7.56
N LEU A 35 1.77 1.91 -8.75
CA LEU A 35 2.48 1.09 -9.74
C LEU A 35 3.82 0.60 -9.20
N GLY A 36 4.62 1.52 -8.64
CA GLY A 36 5.90 1.20 -8.04
C GLY A 36 5.78 0.12 -6.97
N GLN A 37 4.83 0.26 -6.05
CA GLN A 37 4.56 -0.74 -5.01
C GLN A 37 4.13 -2.09 -5.61
N THR A 38 3.28 -2.11 -6.64
CA THR A 38 2.87 -3.34 -7.34
C THR A 38 4.06 -4.05 -7.99
N LEU A 39 4.92 -3.30 -8.70
CA LEU A 39 6.13 -3.86 -9.34
C LEU A 39 7.14 -4.36 -8.31
N PHE A 40 7.38 -3.59 -7.24
CA PHE A 40 8.27 -4.02 -6.15
C PHE A 40 7.75 -5.27 -5.46
N HIS A 41 6.45 -5.34 -5.19
CA HIS A 41 5.81 -6.52 -4.63
C HIS A 41 6.03 -7.74 -5.54
N GLN A 42 5.74 -7.60 -6.83
CA GLN A 42 5.91 -8.67 -7.82
C GLN A 42 7.37 -9.11 -7.98
N TYR A 43 8.28 -8.16 -8.22
CA TYR A 43 9.65 -8.48 -8.64
C TYR A 43 10.64 -8.57 -7.48
N LEU A 44 10.43 -7.86 -6.38
CA LEU A 44 11.31 -7.94 -5.22
C LEU A 44 10.69 -8.75 -4.08
N GLY A 45 9.37 -8.65 -3.89
CA GLY A 45 8.66 -9.43 -2.88
C GLY A 45 8.63 -10.93 -3.19
N HIS A 46 8.42 -11.29 -4.46
CA HIS A 46 8.21 -12.65 -4.89
C HIS A 46 9.41 -13.33 -5.58
N THR A 47 10.53 -12.65 -5.77
CA THR A 47 11.73 -13.25 -6.35
C THR A 47 12.92 -13.17 -5.40
N ARG A 48 13.80 -14.16 -5.43
CA ARG A 48 15.02 -14.21 -4.60
C ARG A 48 15.95 -13.02 -4.83
N PHE A 49 15.80 -12.34 -5.96
CA PHE A 49 16.51 -11.10 -6.27
C PHE A 49 16.23 -9.98 -5.26
N GLY A 50 15.04 -9.97 -4.67
CA GLY A 50 14.64 -9.01 -3.64
C GLY A 50 15.37 -9.16 -2.29
N GLY A 51 16.19 -10.18 -2.10
CA GLY A 51 17.04 -10.33 -0.92
C GLY A 51 16.25 -10.33 0.40
N LYS A 52 16.49 -9.33 1.25
CA LYS A 52 15.80 -9.19 2.55
C LYS A 52 14.30 -8.98 2.36
N PHE A 53 13.88 -8.19 1.37
CA PHE A 53 12.46 -7.95 1.10
C PHE A 53 11.73 -9.25 0.73
N PHE A 54 12.32 -10.08 -0.15
CA PHE A 54 11.78 -11.41 -0.45
C PHE A 54 11.66 -12.29 0.80
N LYS A 55 12.69 -12.31 1.67
CA LYS A 55 12.64 -13.09 2.91
C LYS A 55 11.49 -12.64 3.81
N ASN A 56 11.37 -11.35 4.03
CA ASN A 56 10.31 -10.79 4.87
C ASN A 56 8.92 -11.06 4.27
N HIS A 57 8.80 -10.93 2.96
CA HIS A 57 7.53 -11.09 2.28
C HIS A 57 7.12 -12.57 2.16
N ILE A 58 7.94 -13.41 1.56
CA ILE A 58 7.60 -14.82 1.33
C ILE A 58 7.81 -15.69 2.55
N GLN A 59 8.98 -15.60 3.20
CA GLN A 59 9.34 -16.54 4.27
C GLN A 59 8.69 -16.18 5.60
N PHE A 60 8.27 -14.93 5.78
CA PHE A 60 7.53 -14.54 6.98
C PHE A 60 6.05 -14.28 6.65
N HIS A 61 5.72 -13.23 5.87
CA HIS A 61 4.36 -12.77 5.65
C HIS A 61 3.47 -13.84 4.99
N HIS A 62 3.88 -14.39 3.83
CA HIS A 62 3.13 -15.45 3.16
C HIS A 62 3.10 -16.77 3.92
N THR A 63 4.15 -17.09 4.68
CA THR A 63 4.15 -18.31 5.51
C THR A 63 3.20 -18.15 6.68
N HIS A 64 3.16 -16.97 7.29
CA HIS A 64 2.29 -16.69 8.43
C HIS A 64 0.82 -16.61 8.01
N TYR A 65 0.55 -15.91 6.90
CA TYR A 65 -0.79 -15.73 6.34
C TYR A 65 -1.03 -16.68 5.16
N SER A 66 -1.06 -18.00 5.40
CA SER A 66 -1.16 -19.04 4.37
C SER A 66 -2.38 -19.93 4.51
N GLY A 67 -2.82 -20.55 3.44
CA GLY A 67 -3.91 -21.50 3.43
C GLY A 67 -5.22 -20.90 3.94
N ASP A 68 -5.76 -21.46 5.03
CA ASP A 68 -6.99 -20.98 5.67
C ASP A 68 -6.71 -19.97 6.80
N HIS A 69 -5.45 -19.71 7.12
CA HIS A 69 -5.01 -18.80 8.19
C HIS A 69 -4.59 -17.43 7.66
N VAL A 70 -5.38 -16.86 6.75
CA VAL A 70 -5.07 -15.54 6.11
C VAL A 70 -5.44 -14.34 7.00
N VAL A 71 -6.06 -14.57 8.16
CA VAL A 71 -6.41 -13.52 9.14
C VAL A 71 -6.03 -13.93 10.55
N SER A 72 -5.67 -12.94 11.37
CA SER A 72 -5.36 -13.08 12.80
C SER A 72 -6.04 -12.00 13.62
N ALA A 73 -6.04 -12.12 14.96
CA ALA A 73 -6.63 -11.10 15.84
C ALA A 73 -5.91 -9.76 15.73
N HIS A 74 -4.60 -9.79 15.51
CA HIS A 74 -3.75 -8.62 15.30
C HIS A 74 -2.86 -8.86 14.10
N TYR A 75 -2.53 -7.78 13.37
CA TYR A 75 -1.54 -7.89 12.30
C TYR A 75 -0.18 -8.26 12.87
N LEU A 76 0.41 -9.29 12.32
CA LEU A 76 1.74 -9.77 12.72
C LEU A 76 2.77 -9.29 11.69
N ASP A 77 3.62 -8.39 12.15
CA ASP A 77 4.78 -7.90 11.42
C ASP A 77 6.04 -8.55 12.05
N ASN A 78 7.04 -8.85 11.24
CA ASN A 78 8.31 -9.37 11.72
C ASN A 78 9.21 -8.32 12.38
N GLY A 79 8.72 -7.08 12.52
CA GLY A 79 9.47 -5.95 13.03
C GLY A 79 10.56 -5.42 12.09
N ASP A 80 10.75 -6.04 10.94
CA ASP A 80 11.71 -5.61 9.94
C ASP A 80 11.12 -4.49 9.07
N ASN A 81 11.74 -3.32 9.15
CA ASN A 81 11.29 -2.16 8.40
C ASN A 81 11.67 -2.29 6.90
N ASN A 82 10.69 -2.70 6.08
CA ASN A 82 10.84 -2.75 4.63
C ASN A 82 10.71 -1.36 3.96
N THR A 83 10.47 -0.30 4.72
CA THR A 83 10.27 1.08 4.22
C THR A 83 11.44 1.54 3.35
N LEU A 84 12.67 1.16 3.70
CA LEU A 84 13.86 1.53 2.93
C LEU A 84 13.82 1.10 1.47
N PHE A 85 13.19 -0.06 1.17
CA PHE A 85 13.04 -0.51 -0.22
C PHE A 85 12.14 0.40 -1.05
N PHE A 86 11.15 1.02 -0.41
CA PHE A 86 10.24 1.95 -1.07
C PHE A 86 10.77 3.38 -1.11
N LEU A 87 11.70 3.75 -0.23
CA LEU A 87 12.33 5.06 -0.25
C LEU A 87 13.22 5.28 -1.48
N MET A 88 13.90 4.23 -1.99
CA MET A 88 14.72 4.35 -3.19
C MET A 88 13.93 4.83 -4.42
N PRO A 89 12.84 4.16 -4.85
CA PRO A 89 12.06 4.64 -5.99
C PRO A 89 11.44 6.01 -5.74
N ILE A 90 11.02 6.29 -4.51
CA ILE A 90 10.52 7.64 -4.15
C ILE A 90 11.62 8.68 -4.37
N ALA A 91 12.83 8.43 -3.86
CA ALA A 91 13.96 9.34 -4.02
C ALA A 91 14.30 9.58 -5.50
N VAL A 92 14.30 8.52 -6.32
CA VAL A 92 14.55 8.65 -7.77
C VAL A 92 13.47 9.48 -8.44
N ILE A 93 12.19 9.20 -8.20
CA ILE A 93 11.07 9.93 -8.79
C ILE A 93 11.12 11.40 -8.37
N VAL A 94 11.34 11.67 -7.08
CA VAL A 94 11.39 13.03 -6.54
C VAL A 94 12.59 13.82 -7.10
N SER A 95 13.77 13.19 -7.17
CA SER A 95 14.96 13.82 -7.74
C SER A 95 14.76 14.19 -9.20
N PHE A 96 14.13 13.29 -9.98
CA PHE A 96 13.79 13.57 -11.37
C PHE A 96 12.74 14.69 -11.47
N SER A 97 11.70 14.63 -10.65
CA SER A 97 10.64 15.64 -10.63
C SER A 97 11.15 17.03 -10.24
N TYR A 98 12.15 17.09 -9.36
CA TYR A 98 12.78 18.35 -8.94
C TYR A 98 13.39 19.14 -10.10
N LEU A 99 13.80 18.47 -11.17
CA LEU A 99 14.36 19.10 -12.36
C LEU A 99 13.30 19.82 -13.21
N PHE A 100 12.02 19.45 -13.08
CA PHE A 100 10.95 19.91 -13.98
C PHE A 100 9.76 20.54 -13.27
N LEU A 101 9.56 20.23 -11.98
CA LEU A 101 8.41 20.74 -11.24
C LEU A 101 8.76 21.94 -10.38
N ARG A 102 7.80 22.85 -10.26
CA ARG A 102 7.84 23.92 -9.26
C ARG A 102 7.80 23.32 -7.85
N LEU A 103 8.37 24.01 -6.87
CA LEU A 103 8.47 23.52 -5.50
C LEU A 103 7.12 23.22 -4.84
N ASP A 104 6.07 23.98 -5.15
CA ASP A 104 4.72 23.73 -4.65
C ASP A 104 4.14 22.41 -5.21
N LEU A 105 4.34 22.11 -6.49
CA LEU A 105 3.93 20.84 -7.10
C LEU A 105 4.74 19.66 -6.55
N LEU A 106 6.03 19.86 -6.33
CA LEU A 106 6.89 18.87 -5.69
C LEU A 106 6.42 18.54 -4.27
N ALA A 107 6.01 19.56 -3.49
CA ALA A 107 5.44 19.34 -2.17
C ALA A 107 4.13 18.54 -2.22
N VAL A 108 3.25 18.86 -3.16
CA VAL A 108 2.00 18.08 -3.41
C VAL A 108 2.33 16.63 -3.80
N GLN A 109 3.29 16.43 -4.69
CA GLN A 109 3.73 15.10 -5.11
C GLN A 109 4.24 14.29 -3.92
N LEU A 110 5.13 14.86 -3.10
CA LEU A 110 5.67 14.19 -1.90
C LEU A 110 4.57 13.82 -0.91
N ALA A 111 3.65 14.74 -0.63
CA ALA A 111 2.53 14.48 0.26
C ALA A 111 1.63 13.33 -0.27
N ALA A 112 1.29 13.37 -1.56
CA ALA A 112 0.47 12.35 -2.19
C ALA A 112 1.15 10.97 -2.23
N MET A 113 2.45 10.91 -2.52
CA MET A 113 3.23 9.66 -2.50
C MET A 113 3.30 9.08 -1.08
N SER A 114 3.54 9.93 -0.07
CA SER A 114 3.58 9.51 1.34
C SER A 114 2.24 8.98 1.81
N LEU A 115 1.13 9.67 1.51
CA LEU A 115 -0.22 9.22 1.82
C LEU A 115 -0.56 7.90 1.10
N SER A 116 -0.17 7.77 -0.16
CA SER A 116 -0.34 6.53 -0.93
C SER A 116 0.43 5.38 -0.28
N PHE A 117 1.68 5.59 0.10
CA PHE A 117 2.50 4.58 0.77
C PHE A 117 1.88 4.14 2.10
N CYS A 118 1.55 5.09 2.97
CA CYS A 118 0.91 4.80 4.25
C CYS A 118 -0.44 4.10 4.09
N GLY A 119 -1.23 4.53 3.10
CA GLY A 119 -2.51 3.93 2.75
C GLY A 119 -2.37 2.47 2.31
N HIS A 120 -1.38 2.16 1.47
CA HIS A 120 -1.09 0.78 1.05
C HIS A 120 -0.72 -0.11 2.22
N TYR A 121 0.23 0.34 3.05
CA TYR A 121 0.65 -0.42 4.23
C TYR A 121 -0.53 -0.66 5.19
N TYR A 122 -1.32 0.37 5.45
CA TYR A 122 -2.48 0.26 6.32
C TYR A 122 -3.54 -0.69 5.76
N ILE A 123 -3.89 -0.57 4.48
CA ILE A 123 -4.90 -1.43 3.84
C ILE A 123 -4.43 -2.88 3.79
N ASP A 124 -3.16 -3.13 3.45
CA ASP A 124 -2.55 -4.45 3.46
C ASP A 124 -2.66 -5.10 4.84
N SER A 125 -2.24 -4.39 5.88
CA SER A 125 -2.36 -4.89 7.27
C SER A 125 -3.81 -5.20 7.64
N GLN A 126 -4.77 -4.34 7.24
CA GLN A 126 -6.19 -4.53 7.54
C GLN A 126 -6.83 -5.73 6.81
N TYR A 127 -6.27 -6.16 5.69
CA TYR A 127 -6.72 -7.40 5.04
C TYR A 127 -6.52 -8.63 5.92
N HIS A 128 -5.50 -8.61 6.77
CA HIS A 128 -5.11 -9.71 7.64
C HIS A 128 -5.67 -9.61 9.08
N VAL A 129 -6.44 -8.56 9.40
CA VAL A 129 -7.04 -8.40 10.73
C VAL A 129 -8.46 -8.92 10.74
N ALA A 130 -8.74 -9.91 11.59
CA ALA A 130 -10.06 -10.43 11.84
C ALA A 130 -10.96 -9.34 12.45
N GLY A 131 -12.13 -9.10 11.86
CA GLY A 131 -13.05 -8.07 12.34
C GLY A 131 -12.61 -6.63 12.05
N SER A 132 -11.70 -6.42 11.10
CA SER A 132 -11.33 -5.06 10.65
C SER A 132 -12.58 -4.21 10.37
N TRP A 133 -12.61 -2.98 10.89
CA TRP A 133 -13.73 -2.05 10.69
C TRP A 133 -13.96 -1.72 9.21
N LEU A 134 -12.93 -1.85 8.37
CA LEU A 134 -13.03 -1.71 6.91
C LEU A 134 -13.86 -2.81 6.27
N GLY A 135 -13.99 -3.97 6.93
CA GLY A 135 -14.80 -5.09 6.45
C GLY A 135 -16.29 -4.77 6.26
N ARG A 136 -16.81 -3.65 6.83
CA ARG A 136 -18.16 -3.15 6.56
C ARG A 136 -18.36 -2.66 5.12
N PHE A 137 -17.29 -2.26 4.42
CA PHE A 137 -17.35 -1.74 3.07
C PHE A 137 -17.20 -2.85 2.02
N SER A 138 -18.08 -2.87 1.03
CA SER A 138 -18.06 -3.88 -0.05
C SER A 138 -16.80 -3.80 -0.90
N TRP A 139 -16.30 -2.58 -1.17
CA TRP A 139 -15.06 -2.37 -1.92
C TRP A 139 -13.85 -2.99 -1.21
N PHE A 140 -13.79 -2.87 0.13
CA PHE A 140 -12.70 -3.45 0.92
C PHE A 140 -12.76 -4.98 0.88
N ARG A 141 -13.93 -5.59 1.16
CA ARG A 141 -14.11 -7.05 1.12
C ARG A 141 -13.72 -7.64 -0.24
N ARG A 142 -14.08 -6.96 -1.34
CA ARG A 142 -13.71 -7.39 -2.69
C ARG A 142 -12.19 -7.37 -2.89
N LYS A 143 -11.52 -6.31 -2.46
CA LYS A 143 -10.05 -6.19 -2.57
C LYS A 143 -9.36 -7.18 -1.64
N GLN A 144 -9.85 -7.38 -0.42
CA GLN A 144 -9.37 -8.40 0.51
C GLN A 144 -9.43 -9.82 -0.10
N GLN A 145 -10.52 -10.17 -0.79
CA GLN A 145 -10.62 -11.45 -1.50
C GLN A 145 -9.56 -11.59 -2.60
N LEU A 146 -9.30 -10.54 -3.37
CA LEU A 146 -8.23 -10.56 -4.38
C LEU A 146 -6.85 -10.75 -3.75
N HIS A 147 -6.60 -10.10 -2.63
CA HIS A 147 -5.38 -10.25 -1.85
C HIS A 147 -5.24 -11.67 -1.28
N PHE A 148 -6.31 -12.29 -0.79
CA PHE A 148 -6.28 -13.68 -0.33
C PHE A 148 -6.05 -14.69 -1.47
N ILE A 149 -6.50 -14.39 -2.70
CA ILE A 149 -6.13 -15.18 -3.88
C ILE A 149 -4.62 -15.07 -4.12
N HIS A 150 -4.04 -13.88 -3.93
CA HIS A 150 -2.59 -13.68 -3.99
C HIS A 150 -1.86 -14.57 -2.98
N HIS A 151 -2.26 -14.58 -1.72
CA HIS A 151 -1.67 -15.44 -0.68
C HIS A 151 -1.75 -16.94 -0.99
N ARG A 152 -2.82 -17.38 -1.66
CA ARG A 152 -2.97 -18.79 -2.05
C ARG A 152 -2.12 -19.21 -3.24
N HIS A 153 -1.89 -18.31 -4.18
CA HIS A 153 -1.26 -18.64 -5.46
C HIS A 153 0.11 -18.00 -5.64
N GLY A 154 0.41 -16.86 -5.02
CA GLY A 154 1.70 -16.20 -5.02
C GLY A 154 2.16 -15.59 -6.35
N ASN A 155 1.43 -15.84 -7.44
CA ASN A 155 1.81 -15.41 -8.80
C ASN A 155 0.76 -14.51 -9.48
N CYS A 156 -0.14 -13.93 -8.73
CA CYS A 156 -1.24 -13.08 -9.24
C CYS A 156 -1.66 -12.06 -8.20
N ASN A 157 -2.36 -11.00 -8.63
CA ASN A 157 -2.95 -9.96 -7.78
C ASN A 157 -1.93 -9.32 -6.83
N PHE A 158 -0.82 -8.81 -7.37
CA PHE A 158 0.25 -8.20 -6.60
C PHE A 158 -0.09 -6.80 -6.07
N ALA A 159 -1.06 -6.11 -6.68
CA ALA A 159 -1.51 -4.83 -6.19
C ALA A 159 -2.27 -4.99 -4.86
N VAL A 160 -2.12 -4.00 -3.96
CA VAL A 160 -2.84 -3.95 -2.68
C VAL A 160 -4.13 -3.13 -2.82
N ILE A 161 -4.05 -1.94 -3.42
CA ILE A 161 -5.20 -1.04 -3.57
C ILE A 161 -5.70 -1.03 -5.01
N ASP A 162 -4.84 -0.81 -5.97
CA ASP A 162 -5.20 -0.53 -7.36
C ASP A 162 -5.02 -1.76 -8.25
N PHE A 163 -5.86 -2.79 -8.06
CA PHE A 163 -5.82 -4.04 -8.82
C PHE A 163 -6.01 -3.88 -10.34
N PHE A 164 -6.26 -2.67 -10.84
CA PHE A 164 -6.21 -2.42 -12.28
C PHE A 164 -4.78 -2.56 -12.83
N TRP A 165 -3.74 -2.34 -12.01
CA TRP A 165 -2.35 -2.61 -12.39
C TRP A 165 -2.13 -4.08 -12.71
N ASP A 166 -2.69 -4.98 -11.89
CA ASP A 166 -2.64 -6.42 -12.19
C ASP A 166 -3.27 -6.76 -13.53
N ARG A 167 -4.35 -6.05 -13.92
CA ARG A 167 -4.98 -6.24 -15.23
C ARG A 167 -4.09 -5.78 -16.37
N LEU A 168 -3.43 -4.63 -16.22
CA LEU A 168 -2.50 -4.10 -17.22
C LEU A 168 -1.25 -4.96 -17.33
N LEU A 169 -0.76 -5.48 -16.21
CA LEU A 169 0.45 -6.33 -16.14
C LEU A 169 0.19 -7.81 -16.41
N GLY A 170 -1.09 -8.20 -16.61
CA GLY A 170 -1.47 -9.59 -16.90
C GLY A 170 -1.46 -10.52 -15.71
N SER A 171 -1.33 -10.01 -14.48
CA SER A 171 -1.30 -10.79 -13.24
C SER A 171 -2.66 -10.89 -12.54
N TYR A 172 -3.73 -10.32 -13.09
CA TYR A 172 -5.05 -10.30 -12.46
C TYR A 172 -5.75 -11.66 -12.52
N ARG A 173 -6.12 -12.19 -11.35
CA ARG A 173 -6.97 -13.36 -11.20
C ARG A 173 -8.28 -13.01 -10.50
N ARG A 174 -9.41 -13.45 -11.07
CA ARG A 174 -10.74 -13.15 -10.53
C ARG A 174 -11.05 -14.01 -9.31
N VAL A 175 -11.94 -13.49 -8.46
CA VAL A 175 -12.66 -14.29 -7.48
C VAL A 175 -13.64 -15.19 -8.25
N GLU A 176 -13.49 -16.50 -8.12
CA GLU A 176 -14.42 -17.44 -8.75
C GLU A 176 -15.80 -17.34 -8.09
N SER A 177 -16.86 -17.30 -8.91
CA SER A 177 -18.25 -17.17 -8.45
C SER A 177 -18.80 -18.51 -7.92
N GLY A 178 -18.05 -19.21 -7.08
CA GLY A 178 -18.40 -20.51 -6.53
C GLY A 178 -17.66 -20.78 -5.24
N GLY A 179 -18.15 -20.23 -4.14
CA GLY A 179 -17.84 -20.75 -2.82
C GLY A 179 -16.45 -20.46 -2.27
N CYS A 180 -16.17 -19.22 -1.88
CA CYS A 180 -15.33 -19.00 -0.72
C CYS A 180 -16.14 -18.22 0.32
N THR A 181 -17.05 -18.90 0.98
CA THR A 181 -17.44 -18.49 2.33
C THR A 181 -16.18 -18.66 3.17
N VAL A 182 -15.48 -17.54 3.45
CA VAL A 182 -14.62 -17.48 4.61
C VAL A 182 -15.56 -17.68 5.80
N THR A 183 -15.76 -18.94 6.19
CA THR A 183 -16.31 -19.25 7.50
C THR A 183 -15.40 -18.52 8.46
N SER A 184 -15.94 -17.57 9.23
CA SER A 184 -15.31 -17.00 10.40
C SER A 184 -14.93 -18.20 11.27
N ALA A 185 -13.69 -18.68 11.09
CA ALA A 185 -13.16 -19.75 11.90
C ALA A 185 -13.20 -19.24 13.33
N ALA A 186 -14.00 -19.90 14.15
CA ALA A 186 -14.08 -19.63 15.57
C ALA A 186 -12.66 -19.52 16.11
N LEU A 187 -12.39 -18.43 16.82
CA LEU A 187 -11.14 -18.22 17.54
C LEU A 187 -10.69 -19.53 18.20
N PRO A 188 -9.45 -19.99 17.98
CA PRO A 188 -8.96 -21.18 18.67
C PRO A 188 -9.08 -20.92 20.17
N ARG A 189 -9.77 -21.85 20.88
CA ARG A 189 -9.84 -21.79 22.34
C ARG A 189 -8.42 -21.80 22.88
N PRO A 190 -8.09 -20.94 23.86
CA PRO A 190 -6.80 -20.99 24.51
C PRO A 190 -6.60 -22.41 25.08
N ARG A 191 -5.44 -23.02 24.81
CA ARG A 191 -5.08 -24.28 25.42
C ARG A 191 -5.02 -24.09 26.93
N PRO A 192 -5.54 -25.04 27.75
CA PRO A 192 -5.35 -25.01 29.18
C PRO A 192 -3.83 -25.00 29.47
N THR A 193 -3.39 -24.02 30.20
CA THR A 193 -2.04 -24.01 30.79
C THR A 193 -1.93 -25.21 31.70
N GLU A 194 -1.13 -26.19 31.31
CA GLU A 194 -0.69 -27.24 32.25
C GLU A 194 0.09 -26.56 33.36
N MET A 195 -0.45 -26.68 34.58
CA MET A 195 0.23 -26.31 35.82
C MET A 195 1.31 -27.34 36.15
#